data_ee981a2f03817226085bab98ed1a23bd
#
_entry.id   ee981a2f03817226085bab98ed1a23bd
#
_cell.length_a   1.000
_cell.length_b   1.000
_cell.length_c   1.000
_cell.angle_alpha   90.00
_cell.angle_beta   90.00
_cell.angle_gamma   90.00
#
_symmetry.space_group_name_H-M   'P 1'
#
loop_
_entity.id
_entity.type
_entity.pdbx_description
1 polymer ?
#
loop_
_entity_poly.entity_id
_entity_poly.type
_entity_poly.pdbx_seq_one_letter_code
_entity_poly.pdbx_strand_id
1 'polypeptide(L)'
;ARLEKRLKEIDAPWSTACWRAYIGVWRLDKGRLWLERVETTKGDPVFTGAELFPKSAEGSRARADWFSGEIRYGTGALVYYQHDGFKRNLEREWVAEIFEGRVGRGTKAYRNRLYKCGVEMMDNVVRVAAAFDSLYVGTLPDQLALSVVFAPDSTGRVAQIDRARLLMPGGEKIEDAADPRLQAAVQAFRSATRWDAYWIEGMWKKQSCTLTLRRNGKVCTLPLRRRRP
;
A
#
# COMPACT_ATOMS: atom_id res chain seq x y z
N ALA A 1 -31.00 2.35 6.07
CA ALA A 1 -32.37 1.76 6.05
C ALA A 1 -32.81 1.29 4.66
N ARG A 2 -33.09 2.17 3.66
CA ARG A 2 -33.63 1.76 2.33
C ARG A 2 -32.61 0.94 1.52
N LEU A 3 -31.37 1.40 1.42
CA LEU A 3 -30.31 0.72 0.71
C LEU A 3 -29.98 -0.63 1.35
N GLU A 4 -29.85 -0.68 2.66
CA GLU A 4 -29.56 -1.92 3.40
C GLU A 4 -30.67 -2.97 3.22
N LYS A 5 -31.93 -2.53 3.25
CA LYS A 5 -33.07 -3.42 2.99
C LYS A 5 -32.95 -4.03 1.58
N ARG A 6 -32.70 -3.20 0.55
CA ARG A 6 -32.60 -3.67 -0.83
C ARG A 6 -31.41 -4.62 -1.04
N LEU A 7 -30.24 -4.33 -0.44
CA LEU A 7 -29.07 -5.21 -0.52
C LEU A 7 -29.34 -6.59 0.07
N LYS A 8 -30.11 -6.68 1.15
CA LYS A 8 -30.53 -7.96 1.74
C LYS A 8 -31.51 -8.70 0.83
N GLU A 9 -32.47 -7.98 0.21
CA GLU A 9 -33.46 -8.59 -0.69
C GLU A 9 -32.82 -9.24 -1.92
N ILE A 10 -31.75 -8.65 -2.44
CA ILE A 10 -31.02 -9.18 -3.61
C ILE A 10 -29.85 -10.08 -3.26
N ASP A 11 -29.70 -10.43 -1.98
CA ASP A 11 -28.55 -11.21 -1.47
C ASP A 11 -27.20 -10.69 -2.00
N ALA A 12 -26.97 -9.38 -1.86
CA ALA A 12 -25.83 -8.71 -2.43
C ALA A 12 -24.50 -9.31 -1.93
N PRO A 13 -23.59 -9.72 -2.84
CA PRO A 13 -22.34 -10.35 -2.46
C PRO A 13 -21.45 -9.39 -1.70
N TRP A 14 -20.98 -9.81 -0.55
CA TRP A 14 -20.00 -9.09 0.24
C TRP A 14 -18.62 -9.75 0.15
N SER A 15 -17.57 -9.00 0.42
CA SER A 15 -16.20 -9.51 0.51
C SER A 15 -15.40 -8.75 1.57
N THR A 16 -14.29 -9.30 1.99
CA THR A 16 -13.37 -8.62 2.92
C THR A 16 -12.82 -7.29 2.35
N ALA A 17 -12.82 -7.14 1.03
CA ALA A 17 -12.45 -5.89 0.35
C ALA A 17 -13.62 -4.89 0.28
N CYS A 18 -14.87 -5.37 0.35
CA CYS A 18 -16.08 -4.53 0.30
C CYS A 18 -17.18 -5.12 1.22
N TRP A 19 -16.98 -5.00 2.51
CA TRP A 19 -17.92 -5.51 3.52
C TRP A 19 -19.30 -4.81 3.50
N ARG A 20 -19.40 -3.62 2.88
CA ARG A 20 -20.66 -2.90 2.69
C ARG A 20 -21.55 -3.50 1.62
N ALA A 21 -21.02 -4.42 0.79
CA ALA A 21 -21.68 -5.09 -0.32
C ALA A 21 -22.17 -4.15 -1.46
N TYR A 22 -21.75 -2.89 -1.48
CA TYR A 22 -22.09 -1.95 -2.53
C TYR A 22 -20.96 -0.98 -2.87
N ILE A 23 -21.02 -0.44 -4.08
CA ILE A 23 -20.12 0.58 -4.62
C ILE A 23 -20.97 1.76 -5.09
N GLY A 24 -20.61 2.97 -4.69
CA GLY A 24 -21.16 4.21 -5.22
C GLY A 24 -20.42 4.60 -6.50
N VAL A 25 -21.13 4.85 -7.57
CA VAL A 25 -20.59 5.39 -8.82
C VAL A 25 -20.80 6.89 -8.83
N TRP A 26 -19.69 7.61 -8.87
CA TRP A 26 -19.65 9.06 -8.75
C TRP A 26 -19.15 9.71 -10.01
N ARG A 27 -19.65 10.90 -10.29
CA ARG A 27 -19.16 11.75 -11.38
C ARG A 27 -18.78 13.12 -10.85
N LEU A 28 -17.63 13.61 -11.27
CA LEU A 28 -17.24 15.00 -11.11
C LEU A 28 -17.53 15.73 -12.42
N ASP A 29 -18.49 16.65 -12.39
CA ASP A 29 -18.94 17.39 -13.57
C ASP A 29 -19.09 18.88 -13.23
N LYS A 30 -18.45 19.75 -14.02
CA LYS A 30 -18.46 21.22 -13.86
C LYS A 30 -18.20 21.68 -12.43
N GLY A 31 -17.20 21.07 -11.78
CA GLY A 31 -16.81 21.41 -10.41
C GLY A 31 -17.78 20.94 -9.33
N ARG A 32 -18.67 20.01 -9.65
CA ARG A 32 -19.65 19.47 -8.72
C ARG A 32 -19.60 17.94 -8.69
N LEU A 33 -19.74 17.37 -7.51
CA LEU A 33 -19.80 15.93 -7.29
C LEU A 33 -21.26 15.45 -7.38
N TRP A 34 -21.44 14.36 -8.13
CA TRP A 34 -22.73 13.72 -8.37
C TRP A 34 -22.65 12.26 -7.99
N LEU A 35 -23.66 11.74 -7.31
CA LEU A 35 -23.90 10.32 -7.20
C LEU A 35 -24.74 9.90 -8.40
N GLU A 36 -24.18 9.07 -9.28
CA GLU A 36 -24.90 8.55 -10.44
C GLU A 36 -25.79 7.37 -10.03
N ARG A 37 -25.19 6.39 -9.37
CA ARG A 37 -25.88 5.18 -8.94
C ARG A 37 -25.12 4.47 -7.83
N VAL A 38 -25.77 3.52 -7.22
CA VAL A 38 -25.19 2.50 -6.36
C VAL A 38 -25.36 1.14 -7.02
N GLU A 39 -24.31 0.36 -7.04
CA GLU A 39 -24.25 -0.99 -7.63
C GLU A 39 -23.69 -2.01 -6.64
N THR A 40 -23.91 -3.29 -6.88
CA THR A 40 -23.28 -4.38 -6.15
C THR A 40 -21.79 -4.44 -6.46
N THR A 41 -21.04 -5.25 -5.72
CA THR A 41 -19.61 -5.52 -6.00
C THR A 41 -19.39 -6.23 -7.35
N LYS A 42 -20.45 -6.76 -7.98
CA LYS A 42 -20.43 -7.35 -9.33
C LYS A 42 -20.79 -6.36 -10.43
N GLY A 43 -21.20 -5.13 -10.07
CA GLY A 43 -21.60 -4.09 -11.02
C GLY A 43 -23.09 -4.06 -11.32
N ASP A 44 -23.92 -4.88 -10.65
CA ASP A 44 -25.36 -4.87 -10.85
C ASP A 44 -25.97 -3.61 -10.23
N PRO A 45 -26.76 -2.81 -10.95
CA PRO A 45 -27.34 -1.59 -10.41
C PRO A 45 -28.36 -1.89 -9.31
N VAL A 46 -28.30 -1.15 -8.22
CA VAL A 46 -29.21 -1.28 -7.06
C VAL A 46 -30.17 -0.09 -6.99
N PHE A 47 -29.62 1.13 -7.09
CA PHE A 47 -30.37 2.39 -7.10
C PHE A 47 -29.65 3.43 -7.95
N THR A 48 -30.40 4.29 -8.60
CA THR A 48 -29.90 5.55 -9.14
C THR A 48 -29.66 6.57 -8.03
N GLY A 49 -28.85 7.60 -8.28
CA GLY A 49 -28.66 8.69 -7.33
C GLY A 49 -29.97 9.39 -6.98
N ALA A 50 -30.83 9.63 -7.98
CA ALA A 50 -32.12 10.26 -7.80
C ALA A 50 -33.09 9.46 -6.92
N GLU A 51 -33.09 8.14 -7.03
CA GLU A 51 -33.92 7.28 -6.17
C GLU A 51 -33.50 7.31 -4.70
N LEU A 52 -32.19 7.44 -4.43
CA LEU A 52 -31.67 7.55 -3.07
C LEU A 52 -31.84 8.94 -2.47
N PHE A 53 -31.63 9.99 -3.28
CA PHE A 53 -31.64 11.38 -2.84
C PHE A 53 -32.55 12.24 -3.73
N PRO A 54 -33.87 12.03 -3.67
CA PRO A 54 -34.83 12.69 -4.57
C PRO A 54 -34.84 14.23 -4.44
N LYS A 55 -34.52 14.78 -3.26
CA LYS A 55 -34.44 16.23 -3.03
C LYS A 55 -33.29 16.91 -3.78
N SER A 56 -32.23 16.16 -4.08
CA SER A 56 -31.03 16.65 -4.78
C SER A 56 -30.95 16.11 -6.20
N ALA A 57 -32.05 15.52 -6.72
CA ALA A 57 -32.09 14.83 -8.00
C ALA A 57 -32.04 15.80 -9.19
N GLU A 58 -31.26 15.43 -10.20
CA GLU A 58 -31.26 16.01 -11.53
C GLU A 58 -31.14 14.87 -12.56
N GLY A 59 -32.21 14.57 -13.28
CA GLY A 59 -32.32 13.36 -14.10
C GLY A 59 -32.21 12.10 -13.22
N SER A 60 -31.34 11.18 -13.59
CA SER A 60 -31.11 9.93 -12.83
C SER A 60 -30.06 10.09 -11.69
N ARG A 61 -29.35 11.19 -11.64
CA ARG A 61 -28.28 11.44 -10.67
C ARG A 61 -28.73 12.37 -9.55
N ALA A 62 -27.97 12.40 -8.44
CA ALA A 62 -28.20 13.34 -7.34
C ALA A 62 -26.94 14.17 -7.06
N ARG A 63 -27.14 15.46 -6.80
CA ARG A 63 -26.05 16.32 -6.27
C ARG A 63 -25.64 15.81 -4.91
N ALA A 64 -24.32 15.71 -4.69
CA ALA A 64 -23.78 15.26 -3.41
C ALA A 64 -23.59 16.41 -2.41
N ASP A 65 -24.57 17.29 -2.30
CA ASP A 65 -24.51 18.49 -1.42
C ASP A 65 -24.27 18.14 0.07
N TRP A 66 -24.50 16.90 0.46
CA TRP A 66 -24.23 16.36 1.79
C TRP A 66 -22.77 15.93 2.00
N PHE A 67 -21.94 15.90 0.93
CA PHE A 67 -20.59 15.39 1.00
C PHE A 67 -19.57 16.53 1.13
N SER A 68 -18.77 16.48 2.20
CA SER A 68 -17.56 17.27 2.35
C SER A 68 -16.42 16.34 2.74
N GLY A 69 -15.28 16.47 2.08
CA GLY A 69 -14.13 15.61 2.28
C GLY A 69 -13.22 15.54 1.06
N GLU A 70 -12.26 14.66 1.08
CA GLU A 70 -11.34 14.43 -0.02
C GLU A 70 -11.86 13.32 -0.95
N ILE A 71 -11.78 13.54 -2.24
CA ILE A 71 -11.97 12.49 -3.25
C ILE A 71 -10.69 12.29 -4.03
N ARG A 72 -10.47 11.02 -4.43
CA ARG A 72 -9.34 10.62 -5.24
C ARG A 72 -9.85 9.92 -6.50
N TYR A 73 -9.30 10.31 -7.63
CA TYR A 73 -9.59 9.69 -8.92
C TYR A 73 -8.33 9.65 -9.77
N GLY A 74 -8.27 8.74 -10.74
CA GLY A 74 -7.04 8.57 -11.52
C GLY A 74 -7.24 7.78 -12.80
N THR A 75 -6.20 7.75 -13.63
CA THR A 75 -6.14 7.02 -14.90
C THR A 75 -4.77 6.38 -15.10
N GLY A 76 -4.68 5.47 -16.06
CA GLY A 76 -3.44 4.75 -16.37
C GLY A 76 -3.31 3.43 -15.60
N ALA A 77 -2.12 2.86 -15.62
CA ALA A 77 -1.85 1.58 -14.99
C ALA A 77 -1.84 1.68 -13.45
N LEU A 78 -2.12 0.56 -12.80
CA LEU A 78 -1.96 0.43 -11.36
C LEU A 78 -0.47 0.43 -11.00
N VAL A 79 -0.04 1.42 -10.24
CA VAL A 79 1.34 1.58 -9.77
C VAL A 79 1.55 0.90 -8.42
N TYR A 80 0.64 1.14 -7.49
CA TYR A 80 0.75 0.59 -6.15
C TYR A 80 -0.63 0.19 -5.62
N TYR A 81 -0.70 -0.99 -5.01
CA TYR A 81 -1.90 -1.49 -4.36
C TYR A 81 -1.62 -1.75 -2.89
N GLN A 82 -2.47 -1.22 -2.04
CA GLN A 82 -2.48 -1.52 -0.63
C GLN A 82 -3.71 -2.37 -0.34
N HIS A 83 -3.53 -3.54 0.27
CA HIS A 83 -4.64 -4.46 0.58
C HIS A 83 -5.49 -3.91 1.74
N ASP A 84 -6.09 -2.74 1.49
CA ASP A 84 -6.89 -1.95 2.42
C ASP A 84 -8.03 -1.29 1.62
N GLY A 85 -9.02 -2.10 1.26
CA GLY A 85 -10.19 -1.69 0.49
C GLY A 85 -9.85 -1.16 -0.90
N PHE A 86 -10.25 0.08 -1.19
CA PHE A 86 -10.06 0.71 -2.49
C PHE A 86 -8.77 1.52 -2.62
N LYS A 87 -7.86 1.43 -1.67
CA LYS A 87 -6.59 2.16 -1.71
C LYS A 87 -5.66 1.61 -2.78
N ARG A 88 -5.65 2.27 -3.91
CA ARG A 88 -4.79 2.00 -5.05
C ARG A 88 -4.28 3.30 -5.63
N ASN A 89 -3.04 3.31 -6.09
CA ASN A 89 -2.47 4.45 -6.77
C ASN A 89 -2.29 4.12 -8.26
N LEU A 90 -2.86 4.98 -9.10
CA LEU A 90 -2.74 4.91 -10.55
C LEU A 90 -1.62 5.83 -11.04
N GLU A 91 -1.17 5.67 -12.27
CA GLU A 91 -0.08 6.48 -12.85
C GLU A 91 -0.35 7.98 -12.78
N ARG A 92 -1.60 8.37 -13.03
CA ARG A 92 -2.05 9.77 -12.95
C ARG A 92 -3.21 9.82 -11.96
N GLU A 93 -3.04 10.60 -10.92
CA GLU A 93 -4.04 10.78 -9.88
C GLU A 93 -4.29 12.25 -9.61
N TRP A 94 -5.52 12.52 -9.25
CA TRP A 94 -5.96 13.82 -8.74
C TRP A 94 -6.63 13.62 -7.39
N VAL A 95 -6.32 14.53 -6.49
CA VAL A 95 -6.92 14.60 -5.16
C VAL A 95 -7.58 15.95 -5.04
N ALA A 96 -8.89 15.96 -4.87
CA ALA A 96 -9.69 17.17 -4.77
C ALA A 96 -10.43 17.24 -3.44
N GLU A 97 -10.36 18.39 -2.80
CA GLU A 97 -11.21 18.69 -1.66
C GLU A 97 -12.60 19.05 -2.16
N ILE A 98 -13.60 18.43 -1.55
CA ILE A 98 -15.01 18.72 -1.82
C ILE A 98 -15.61 19.38 -0.60
N PHE A 99 -16.32 20.47 -0.79
CA PHE A 99 -17.11 21.13 0.22
C PHE A 99 -18.56 21.24 -0.25
N GLU A 100 -19.49 20.64 0.48
CA GLU A 100 -20.92 20.58 0.13
C GLU A 100 -21.15 20.23 -1.34
N GLY A 101 -20.52 19.14 -1.80
CA GLY A 101 -20.61 18.65 -3.17
C GLY A 101 -19.90 19.51 -4.23
N ARG A 102 -19.17 20.54 -3.88
CA ARG A 102 -18.41 21.41 -4.79
C ARG A 102 -16.91 21.21 -4.64
N VAL A 103 -16.21 21.23 -5.76
CA VAL A 103 -14.75 21.19 -5.76
C VAL A 103 -14.19 22.47 -5.17
N GLY A 104 -13.35 22.35 -4.15
CA GLY A 104 -12.58 23.43 -3.57
C GLY A 104 -11.44 23.89 -4.49
N ARG A 105 -10.67 24.90 -4.05
CA ARG A 105 -9.60 25.53 -4.86
C ARG A 105 -8.33 24.68 -5.01
N GLY A 106 -8.21 23.57 -4.29
CA GLY A 106 -6.95 22.82 -4.13
C GLY A 106 -6.97 21.42 -4.72
N THR A 107 -7.18 21.25 -6.05
CA THR A 107 -6.92 19.94 -6.67
C THR A 107 -5.43 19.73 -6.83
N LYS A 108 -4.89 18.68 -6.21
CA LYS A 108 -3.50 18.24 -6.35
C LYS A 108 -3.43 17.18 -7.45
N ALA A 109 -2.45 17.29 -8.34
CA ALA A 109 -2.20 16.30 -9.39
C ALA A 109 -0.89 15.58 -9.10
N TYR A 110 -0.91 14.26 -9.21
CA TYR A 110 0.25 13.40 -8.98
C TYR A 110 0.56 12.55 -10.21
N ARG A 111 1.85 12.30 -10.41
CA ARG A 111 2.35 11.31 -11.37
C ARG A 111 3.09 10.24 -10.58
N ASN A 112 2.44 9.10 -10.40
CA ASN A 112 3.01 7.97 -9.69
C ASN A 112 3.78 7.08 -10.67
N ARG A 113 4.83 6.41 -10.16
CA ARG A 113 5.68 5.53 -10.97
C ARG A 113 6.16 4.33 -10.17
N LEU A 114 6.22 3.19 -10.84
CA LEU A 114 6.96 2.02 -10.41
C LEU A 114 8.28 1.94 -11.18
N TYR A 115 9.38 1.84 -10.45
CA TYR A 115 10.72 1.57 -10.98
C TYR A 115 11.04 0.11 -10.68
N LYS A 116 11.00 -0.73 -11.72
CA LYS A 116 11.32 -2.17 -11.64
C LYS A 116 12.83 -2.36 -11.68
N CYS A 117 13.48 -2.24 -10.56
CA CYS A 117 14.94 -2.39 -10.41
C CYS A 117 15.32 -3.33 -9.26
N GLY A 118 14.31 -3.97 -8.66
CA GLY A 118 14.49 -4.97 -7.62
C GLY A 118 15.03 -6.29 -8.16
N VAL A 119 15.56 -7.08 -7.24
CA VAL A 119 15.87 -8.49 -7.45
C VAL A 119 14.96 -9.32 -6.57
N GLU A 120 14.95 -10.63 -6.79
CA GLU A 120 14.17 -11.54 -5.96
C GLU A 120 14.56 -11.44 -4.49
N MET A 121 13.59 -11.65 -3.59
CA MET A 121 13.81 -11.53 -2.14
C MET A 121 14.97 -12.42 -1.67
N MET A 122 15.08 -13.63 -2.21
CA MET A 122 16.14 -14.58 -1.85
C MET A 122 17.52 -14.10 -2.29
N ASP A 123 17.63 -13.44 -3.44
CA ASP A 123 18.89 -12.84 -3.89
C ASP A 123 19.33 -11.73 -2.93
N ASN A 124 18.39 -10.91 -2.47
CA ASN A 124 18.68 -9.91 -1.45
C ASN A 124 19.16 -10.56 -0.13
N VAL A 125 18.52 -11.64 0.32
CA VAL A 125 18.95 -12.38 1.54
C VAL A 125 20.38 -12.88 1.40
N VAL A 126 20.71 -13.54 0.29
CA VAL A 126 22.06 -14.09 0.04
C VAL A 126 23.12 -12.98 0.01
N ARG A 127 22.83 -11.89 -0.71
CA ARG A 127 23.75 -10.74 -0.81
C ARG A 127 23.99 -10.06 0.53
N VAL A 128 22.92 -9.86 1.31
CA VAL A 128 23.04 -9.25 2.65
C VAL A 128 23.82 -10.16 3.60
N ALA A 129 23.56 -11.47 3.59
CA ALA A 129 24.29 -12.42 4.44
C ALA A 129 25.79 -12.39 4.14
N ALA A 130 26.17 -12.47 2.86
CA ALA A 130 27.58 -12.43 2.44
C ALA A 130 28.26 -11.08 2.79
N ALA A 131 27.57 -9.96 2.56
CA ALA A 131 28.11 -8.64 2.92
C ALA A 131 28.24 -8.48 4.44
N PHE A 132 27.27 -8.97 5.21
CA PHE A 132 27.29 -8.90 6.67
C PHE A 132 28.43 -9.73 7.26
N ASP A 133 28.66 -10.97 6.77
CA ASP A 133 29.76 -11.82 7.19
C ASP A 133 31.14 -11.16 6.91
N SER A 134 31.20 -10.32 5.85
CA SER A 134 32.43 -9.56 5.54
C SER A 134 32.64 -8.33 6.45
N LEU A 135 31.55 -7.74 6.93
CA LEU A 135 31.57 -6.50 7.72
C LEU A 135 31.66 -6.75 9.24
N TYR A 136 31.24 -7.92 9.70
CA TYR A 136 31.23 -8.26 11.13
C TYR A 136 31.94 -9.57 11.42
N VAL A 137 33.07 -9.49 12.08
CA VAL A 137 33.98 -10.65 12.42
C VAL A 137 33.68 -11.25 13.79
N GLY A 138 32.77 -10.66 14.57
CA GLY A 138 32.47 -11.12 15.94
C GLY A 138 31.60 -12.39 15.99
N THR A 139 31.40 -12.90 17.20
CA THR A 139 30.55 -14.05 17.44
C THR A 139 29.09 -13.69 17.25
N LEU A 140 28.40 -14.44 16.42
CA LEU A 140 26.96 -14.33 16.18
C LEU A 140 26.34 -15.72 16.11
N PRO A 141 25.04 -15.85 16.38
CA PRO A 141 24.33 -17.10 16.18
C PRO A 141 24.30 -17.47 14.71
N ASP A 142 24.11 -18.77 14.40
CA ASP A 142 24.05 -19.28 13.04
C ASP A 142 22.84 -18.71 12.24
N GLN A 143 21.82 -18.25 12.93
CA GLN A 143 20.64 -17.65 12.33
C GLN A 143 20.22 -16.43 13.13
N LEU A 144 19.94 -15.34 12.42
CA LEU A 144 19.34 -14.13 12.96
C LEU A 144 18.42 -13.50 11.91
N ALA A 145 17.59 -12.54 12.29
CA ALA A 145 16.76 -11.82 11.32
C ALA A 145 16.99 -10.31 11.41
N LEU A 146 17.14 -9.67 10.25
CA LEU A 146 17.21 -8.23 10.11
C LEU A 146 15.85 -7.70 9.64
N SER A 147 15.18 -6.91 10.47
CA SER A 147 13.94 -6.23 10.14
C SER A 147 14.21 -4.77 9.85
N VAL A 148 13.79 -4.28 8.68
CA VAL A 148 14.08 -2.92 8.21
C VAL A 148 12.84 -2.26 7.67
N VAL A 149 12.67 -0.95 7.97
CA VAL A 149 11.75 -0.04 7.30
C VAL A 149 12.58 0.97 6.54
N PHE A 150 12.38 1.06 5.24
CA PHE A 150 13.27 1.80 4.34
C PHE A 150 12.52 2.37 3.14
N ALA A 151 13.16 3.28 2.42
CA ALA A 151 12.71 3.78 1.13
C ALA A 151 13.82 3.64 0.08
N PRO A 152 13.59 2.92 -1.03
CA PRO A 152 14.54 2.88 -2.14
C PRO A 152 14.39 4.11 -3.04
N ASP A 153 15.44 4.44 -3.77
CA ASP A 153 15.45 5.46 -4.83
C ASP A 153 15.07 4.85 -6.21
N SER A 154 15.10 5.68 -7.25
CA SER A 154 14.78 5.27 -8.63
C SER A 154 15.73 4.21 -9.21
N THR A 155 16.87 3.95 -8.57
CA THR A 155 17.84 2.91 -8.97
C THR A 155 17.67 1.62 -8.18
N GLY A 156 16.71 1.58 -7.25
CA GLY A 156 16.46 0.46 -6.34
C GLY A 156 17.44 0.37 -5.17
N ARG A 157 18.31 1.37 -4.99
CA ARG A 157 19.20 1.45 -3.83
C ARG A 157 18.46 2.00 -2.63
N VAL A 158 18.82 1.52 -1.45
CA VAL A 158 18.24 2.00 -0.20
C VAL A 158 18.75 3.41 0.10
N ALA A 159 17.91 4.42 -0.17
CA ALA A 159 18.24 5.82 0.08
C ALA A 159 18.05 6.21 1.55
N GLN A 160 16.98 5.72 2.17
CA GLN A 160 16.64 6.04 3.56
C GLN A 160 16.31 4.77 4.34
N ILE A 161 16.73 4.72 5.59
CA ILE A 161 16.30 3.72 6.57
C ILE A 161 15.68 4.48 7.75
N ASP A 162 14.42 4.17 8.02
CA ASP A 162 13.68 4.80 9.14
C ASP A 162 13.84 3.98 10.42
N ARG A 163 13.87 2.66 10.29
CA ARG A 163 14.03 1.74 11.42
C ARG A 163 14.76 0.49 10.98
N ALA A 164 15.66 0.03 11.81
CA ALA A 164 16.29 -1.27 11.66
C ALA A 164 16.42 -1.95 13.03
N ARG A 165 16.32 -3.26 13.05
CA ARG A 165 16.55 -4.08 14.25
C ARG A 165 17.03 -5.47 13.87
N LEU A 166 17.92 -6.01 14.69
CA LEU A 166 18.26 -7.43 14.67
C LEU A 166 17.39 -8.20 15.65
N LEU A 167 16.89 -9.33 15.20
CA LEU A 167 16.14 -10.29 15.99
C LEU A 167 17.03 -11.51 16.18
N MET A 168 17.43 -11.76 17.41
CA MET A 168 18.30 -12.86 17.78
C MET A 168 17.47 -14.11 18.13
N PRO A 169 18.04 -15.31 18.01
CA PRO A 169 17.43 -16.50 18.57
C PRO A 169 17.16 -16.29 20.08
N GLY A 170 16.00 -16.77 20.54
CA GLY A 170 15.58 -16.55 21.94
C GLY A 170 14.82 -15.24 22.18
N GLY A 171 14.59 -14.41 21.15
CA GLY A 171 13.69 -13.25 21.21
C GLY A 171 14.38 -11.93 21.60
N GLU A 172 15.67 -11.91 21.85
CA GLU A 172 16.45 -10.68 22.05
C GLU A 172 16.32 -9.78 20.80
N LYS A 173 16.14 -8.47 21.02
CA LYS A 173 16.07 -7.46 19.97
C LYS A 173 17.17 -6.44 20.17
N ILE A 174 17.94 -6.18 19.12
CA ILE A 174 18.97 -5.14 19.10
C ILE A 174 18.42 -3.99 18.25
N GLU A 175 18.10 -2.89 18.90
CA GLU A 175 17.55 -1.66 18.28
C GLU A 175 18.46 -0.45 18.48
N ASP A 176 19.51 -0.59 19.30
CA ASP A 176 20.51 0.45 19.50
C ASP A 176 21.33 0.66 18.23
N ALA A 177 21.19 1.86 17.65
CA ALA A 177 21.92 2.25 16.44
C ALA A 177 23.45 2.28 16.62
N ALA A 178 23.95 2.34 17.85
CA ALA A 178 25.38 2.29 18.17
C ALA A 178 25.93 0.85 18.25
N ASP A 179 25.06 -0.17 18.32
CA ASP A 179 25.50 -1.57 18.37
C ASP A 179 26.22 -1.96 17.06
N PRO A 180 27.47 -2.42 17.12
CA PRO A 180 28.25 -2.73 15.93
C PRO A 180 27.67 -3.84 15.08
N ARG A 181 26.90 -4.77 15.67
CA ARG A 181 26.17 -5.82 14.93
C ARG A 181 25.08 -5.23 14.06
N LEU A 182 24.29 -4.29 14.63
CA LEU A 182 23.22 -3.62 13.89
C LEU A 182 23.80 -2.69 12.81
N GLN A 183 24.88 -1.97 13.10
CA GLN A 183 25.56 -1.11 12.12
C GLN A 183 26.04 -1.92 10.91
N ALA A 184 26.73 -3.04 11.14
CA ALA A 184 27.20 -3.91 10.07
C ALA A 184 26.04 -4.47 9.24
N ALA A 185 24.96 -4.91 9.87
CA ALA A 185 23.78 -5.43 9.19
C ALA A 185 23.08 -4.35 8.34
N VAL A 186 22.95 -3.13 8.85
CA VAL A 186 22.37 -1.98 8.13
C VAL A 186 23.27 -1.60 6.96
N GLN A 187 24.56 -1.59 7.11
CA GLN A 187 25.51 -1.31 6.02
C GLN A 187 25.45 -2.39 4.93
N ALA A 188 25.40 -3.67 5.31
CA ALA A 188 25.20 -4.78 4.39
C ALA A 188 23.89 -4.63 3.60
N PHE A 189 22.81 -4.32 4.30
CA PHE A 189 21.51 -4.10 3.68
C PHE A 189 21.56 -2.96 2.65
N ARG A 190 22.12 -1.82 2.99
CA ARG A 190 22.24 -0.66 2.09
C ARG A 190 23.06 -0.96 0.83
N SER A 191 24.19 -1.63 0.99
CA SER A 191 25.13 -1.86 -0.11
C SER A 191 24.70 -2.99 -1.04
N ALA A 192 24.12 -4.05 -0.48
CA ALA A 192 23.91 -5.31 -1.20
C ALA A 192 22.52 -5.46 -1.81
N THR A 193 21.49 -4.76 -1.30
CA THR A 193 20.11 -4.97 -1.75
C THR A 193 19.73 -4.12 -2.96
N ARG A 194 18.72 -4.63 -3.69
CA ARG A 194 18.03 -3.91 -4.77
C ARG A 194 16.55 -4.18 -4.66
N TRP A 195 15.75 -3.11 -4.76
CA TRP A 195 14.33 -3.13 -4.52
C TRP A 195 13.56 -2.43 -5.63
N ASP A 196 12.37 -2.91 -5.95
CA ASP A 196 11.43 -2.11 -6.72
C ASP A 196 11.08 -0.85 -5.93
N ALA A 197 11.08 0.29 -6.60
CA ALA A 197 10.83 1.56 -5.97
C ALA A 197 9.53 2.19 -6.48
N TYR A 198 8.73 2.71 -5.55
CA TYR A 198 7.45 3.33 -5.84
C TYR A 198 7.53 4.83 -5.51
N TRP A 199 7.37 5.65 -6.54
CA TRP A 199 7.18 7.09 -6.39
C TRP A 199 5.69 7.38 -6.32
N ILE A 200 5.16 7.72 -5.14
CA ILE A 200 3.74 7.89 -4.88
C ILE A 200 3.50 9.25 -4.24
N GLU A 201 2.61 10.05 -4.85
CA GLU A 201 2.22 11.36 -4.32
C GLU A 201 3.40 12.31 -4.05
N GLY A 202 4.42 12.25 -4.89
CA GLY A 202 5.58 13.13 -4.76
C GLY A 202 6.64 12.65 -3.76
N MET A 203 6.56 11.41 -3.28
CA MET A 203 7.54 10.84 -2.35
C MET A 203 7.85 9.37 -2.62
N TRP A 204 9.02 8.92 -2.18
CA TRP A 204 9.36 7.51 -2.18
C TRP A 204 8.53 6.75 -1.15
N LYS A 205 7.86 5.69 -1.60
CA LYS A 205 7.05 4.85 -0.72
C LYS A 205 7.95 4.03 0.18
N LYS A 206 7.70 4.13 1.48
CA LYS A 206 8.38 3.29 2.48
C LYS A 206 7.93 1.84 2.33
N GLN A 207 8.89 0.95 2.46
CA GLN A 207 8.72 -0.49 2.43
C GLN A 207 9.23 -1.09 3.73
N SER A 208 8.80 -2.30 4.04
CA SER A 208 9.31 -3.05 5.18
C SER A 208 9.60 -4.48 4.77
N CYS A 209 10.69 -5.02 5.26
CA CYS A 209 11.00 -6.43 5.10
C CYS A 209 11.66 -6.98 6.36
N THR A 210 11.64 -8.31 6.47
CA THR A 210 12.45 -9.04 7.44
C THR A 210 13.22 -10.12 6.69
N LEU A 211 14.54 -10.00 6.70
CA LEU A 211 15.47 -10.94 6.07
C LEU A 211 16.01 -11.89 7.15
N THR A 212 15.79 -13.19 6.96
CA THR A 212 16.43 -14.20 7.82
C THR A 212 17.80 -14.51 7.25
N LEU A 213 18.84 -14.12 7.98
CA LEU A 213 20.23 -14.30 7.61
C LEU A 213 20.76 -15.58 8.26
N ARG A 214 21.39 -16.45 7.47
CA ARG A 214 22.16 -17.61 7.97
C ARG A 214 23.61 -17.43 7.64
N ARG A 215 24.48 -17.62 8.62
CA ARG A 215 25.92 -17.65 8.43
C ARG A 215 26.34 -18.99 7.80
N ASN A 216 27.48 -19.02 7.15
CA ASN A 216 28.08 -20.22 6.52
C ASN A 216 27.40 -20.72 5.25
N GLY A 217 26.88 -19.85 4.40
CA GLY A 217 26.48 -20.17 3.01
C GLY A 217 25.29 -21.12 2.87
N LYS A 218 24.62 -21.53 3.95
CA LYS A 218 23.41 -22.36 3.86
C LYS A 218 22.22 -21.49 3.51
N VAL A 219 21.75 -21.64 2.28
CA VAL A 219 20.55 -20.95 1.76
C VAL A 219 19.36 -21.16 2.70
N CYS A 220 18.74 -20.07 3.13
CA CYS A 220 17.54 -20.11 3.95
C CYS A 220 16.32 -20.41 3.05
N THR A 221 15.83 -21.61 3.09
CA THR A 221 14.45 -21.86 2.67
C THR A 221 13.54 -21.31 3.78
N LEU A 222 12.90 -20.16 3.54
CA LEU A 222 11.83 -19.70 4.41
C LEU A 222 10.76 -20.78 4.48
N PRO A 223 10.33 -21.22 5.67
CA PRO A 223 9.11 -21.98 5.74
C PRO A 223 7.99 -21.05 5.28
N LEU A 224 7.44 -21.33 4.11
CA LEU A 224 6.20 -20.70 3.67
C LEU A 224 5.20 -20.89 4.82
N ARG A 225 4.83 -19.79 5.49
CA ARG A 225 3.73 -19.82 6.44
C ARG A 225 2.52 -20.34 5.65
N ARG A 226 2.21 -21.62 5.79
CA ARG A 226 0.93 -22.17 5.36
C ARG A 226 -0.14 -21.29 6.04
N ARG A 227 -0.87 -20.52 5.26
CA ARG A 227 -2.12 -19.92 5.73
C ARG A 227 -2.93 -21.09 6.23
N ARG A 228 -3.26 -21.10 7.52
CA ARG A 228 -4.26 -22.01 8.04
C ARG A 228 -5.58 -21.70 7.32
N PRO A 229 -6.34 -22.73 6.97
CA PRO A 229 -7.63 -22.60 6.30
C PRO A 229 -8.63 -21.77 7.11
#